data_492eb25f5712f8462399a014988e0610
#
_entry.id   492eb25f5712f8462399a014988e0610
#
_cell.length_a   1.000
_cell.length_b   1.000
_cell.length_c   1.000
_cell.angle_alpha   90.00
_cell.angle_beta   90.00
_cell.angle_gamma   90.00
#
_symmetry.space_group_name_H-M   'P 1'
#
loop_
_entity.id
_entity.type
_entity.pdbx_description
1 polymer ?
#
loop_
_entity_poly.entity_id
_entity_poly.type
_entity_poly.pdbx_seq_one_letter_code
_entity_poly.pdbx_strand_id
1 'polypeptide(L)'
;WDWNINNKTKLTTTVLGKYSMYSSTKLNYNNTDNPAPDYYKSLPSSFYDVWGSNAQYQTPQALAEWQRAYDWLNYSKANRQINWDRLYAANQTVNGEGVDAMYYVQKRHSNNLNVTLASALTKHLTDKSTWNLGFAAIANKGSHYQTMDDLLGANTFHNINTYAIGTYPVGSDFLQYDLNHPNALVKEGDKFGYDYTLNVMKGNIWSNYTETFGILHYSIAAKIGYDGMNRDGKMRNGLFADNSYGKSKTANFLSGGAKFSGSMDLGHGSVISLGLGYEHKAPTANVAFQAPEMNNDFVQNLKNERIFSSELGYQFNNSWLHANLSGYYSRVDNATEWTCFYFDDINSFSYNSLTGLNKEYYGAELGLTFKLTSFLDFKALGTISEAKNISNAKVRYLNSTQGTYVDDIALVENMRESGTPLTAGSLGLSFHQGGWFIDLNGNYYDRIYLSYSPYYRYQTPLKKQKSVDN
;
A
#
# COMPACT_ATOMS: atom_id res chain seq x y z
N TRP A 1 -3.97 33.05 4.31
CA TRP A 1 -4.06 34.34 4.99
C TRP A 1 -3.06 34.41 6.12
N ASP A 2 -2.22 35.47 6.10
CA ASP A 2 -1.21 35.79 7.09
C ASP A 2 -1.56 37.06 7.84
N TRP A 3 -1.52 37.02 9.16
CA TRP A 3 -1.77 38.18 10.02
C TRP A 3 -0.61 38.36 11.01
N ASN A 4 0.13 39.42 10.83
CA ASN A 4 1.13 39.86 11.80
C ASN A 4 0.43 40.62 12.92
N ILE A 5 0.16 39.96 14.02
CA ILE A 5 -0.52 40.51 15.20
C ILE A 5 0.37 41.60 15.83
N ASN A 6 1.67 41.31 15.90
CA ASN A 6 2.74 42.26 16.27
C ASN A 6 4.10 41.71 15.75
N ASN A 7 5.19 42.43 16.03
CA ASN A 7 6.54 42.08 15.55
C ASN A 7 7.05 40.68 16.00
N LYS A 8 6.42 40.11 17.03
CA LYS A 8 6.83 38.79 17.58
C LYS A 8 5.76 37.71 17.39
N THR A 9 4.58 38.04 16.86
CA THR A 9 3.44 37.10 16.81
C THR A 9 2.78 37.18 15.45
N LYS A 10 2.74 36.02 14.79
CA LYS A 10 2.11 35.82 13.48
C LYS A 10 1.08 34.70 13.54
N LEU A 11 -0.08 34.90 12.95
CA LEU A 11 -1.09 33.89 12.71
C LEU A 11 -1.16 33.61 11.21
N THR A 12 -1.00 32.33 10.84
CA THR A 12 -1.16 31.86 9.45
C THR A 12 -2.35 30.91 9.39
N THR A 13 -3.32 31.21 8.53
CA THR A 13 -4.49 30.37 8.30
C THR A 13 -4.58 29.99 6.84
N THR A 14 -4.77 28.69 6.58
CA THR A 14 -4.85 28.12 5.24
C THR A 14 -6.13 27.32 5.07
N VAL A 15 -6.82 27.55 3.96
CA VAL A 15 -7.90 26.69 3.48
C VAL A 15 -7.44 26.07 2.17
N LEU A 16 -7.52 24.76 2.08
CA LEU A 16 -7.14 24.00 0.89
C LEU A 16 -8.30 23.11 0.46
N GLY A 17 -8.73 23.26 -0.80
CA GLY A 17 -9.60 22.31 -1.48
C GLY A 17 -8.81 21.57 -2.56
N LYS A 18 -8.88 20.23 -2.56
CA LYS A 18 -8.25 19.40 -3.58
C LYS A 18 -9.24 18.36 -4.07
N TYR A 19 -9.43 18.31 -5.38
CA TYR A 19 -10.13 17.21 -6.04
C TYR A 19 -9.16 16.44 -6.92
N SER A 20 -9.10 15.13 -6.77
CA SER A 20 -8.28 14.25 -7.59
C SER A 20 -9.13 13.13 -8.17
N MET A 21 -8.91 12.81 -9.44
CA MET A 21 -9.51 11.68 -10.14
C MET A 21 -8.41 10.73 -10.55
N TYR A 22 -8.59 9.46 -10.19
CA TYR A 22 -7.73 8.40 -10.64
C TYR A 22 -8.58 7.27 -11.20
N SER A 23 -8.19 6.74 -12.35
CA SER A 23 -8.80 5.55 -12.91
C SER A 23 -7.76 4.65 -13.57
N SER A 24 -8.03 3.36 -13.55
CA SER A 24 -7.22 2.35 -14.25
C SER A 24 -8.14 1.37 -14.96
N THR A 25 -7.79 1.03 -16.20
CA THR A 25 -8.47 0.00 -16.98
C THR A 25 -7.82 -1.36 -16.75
N LYS A 26 -8.62 -2.41 -16.87
CA LYS A 26 -8.17 -3.79 -16.81
C LYS A 26 -8.98 -4.63 -17.77
N LEU A 27 -8.30 -5.37 -18.65
CA LEU A 27 -8.91 -6.46 -19.37
C LEU A 27 -9.32 -7.55 -18.37
N ASN A 28 -10.55 -8.01 -18.44
CA ASN A 28 -11.09 -9.05 -17.60
C ASN A 28 -11.79 -10.12 -18.44
N TYR A 29 -12.13 -11.24 -17.80
CA TYR A 29 -12.75 -12.38 -18.48
C TYR A 29 -13.80 -13.01 -17.56
N ASN A 30 -14.77 -13.69 -18.17
CA ASN A 30 -15.91 -14.30 -17.51
C ASN A 30 -16.09 -15.73 -18.02
N ASN A 31 -15.93 -16.70 -17.12
CA ASN A 31 -16.12 -18.12 -17.40
C ASN A 31 -15.37 -18.63 -18.65
N THR A 32 -14.17 -18.13 -18.85
CA THR A 32 -13.26 -18.46 -19.97
C THR A 32 -11.81 -18.34 -19.55
N ASP A 33 -10.87 -18.69 -20.43
CA ASP A 33 -9.45 -18.62 -20.17
C ASP A 33 -8.93 -17.19 -20.00
N ASN A 34 -7.95 -17.02 -19.13
CA ASN A 34 -7.24 -15.76 -18.98
C ASN A 34 -6.54 -15.37 -20.29
N PRO A 35 -6.85 -14.20 -20.89
CA PRO A 35 -6.30 -13.79 -22.18
C PRO A 35 -4.88 -13.25 -22.13
N ALA A 36 -4.33 -13.04 -20.94
CA ALA A 36 -2.99 -12.47 -20.78
C ALA A 36 -1.91 -13.51 -21.13
N PRO A 37 -0.99 -13.21 -22.08
CA PRO A 37 0.04 -14.15 -22.48
C PRO A 37 1.09 -14.41 -21.40
N ASP A 38 1.22 -13.52 -20.42
CA ASP A 38 2.08 -13.63 -19.24
C ASP A 38 1.37 -14.23 -18.00
N TYR A 39 0.16 -14.76 -18.18
CA TYR A 39 -0.53 -15.46 -17.11
C TYR A 39 0.29 -16.68 -16.66
N TYR A 40 0.64 -16.73 -15.39
CA TYR A 40 1.64 -17.66 -14.88
C TYR A 40 1.34 -19.15 -15.18
N LYS A 41 0.05 -19.57 -15.20
CA LYS A 41 -0.36 -20.93 -15.55
C LYS A 41 -0.10 -21.30 -17.02
N SER A 42 0.08 -20.32 -17.89
CA SER A 42 0.38 -20.50 -19.32
C SER A 42 1.89 -20.43 -19.65
N LEU A 43 2.72 -20.05 -18.68
CA LEU A 43 4.16 -19.95 -18.85
C LEU A 43 4.84 -21.32 -18.77
N PRO A 44 5.97 -21.53 -19.46
CA PRO A 44 6.71 -22.81 -19.42
C PRO A 44 7.01 -23.28 -18.00
N SER A 45 7.38 -22.38 -17.08
CA SER A 45 7.68 -22.70 -15.68
C SER A 45 6.52 -23.29 -14.88
N SER A 46 5.28 -23.19 -15.36
CA SER A 46 4.12 -23.81 -14.71
C SER A 46 3.96 -25.29 -15.04
N PHE A 47 4.57 -25.74 -16.13
CA PHE A 47 4.44 -27.13 -16.62
C PHE A 47 5.57 -28.01 -16.11
N TYR A 48 6.82 -27.51 -16.07
CA TYR A 48 7.99 -28.30 -15.71
C TYR A 48 8.86 -27.58 -14.68
N ASP A 49 9.25 -28.30 -13.62
CA ASP A 49 10.13 -27.78 -12.59
C ASP A 49 11.60 -27.97 -13.00
N VAL A 50 12.19 -26.95 -13.59
CA VAL A 50 13.60 -26.94 -14.01
C VAL A 50 14.60 -26.99 -12.86
N TRP A 51 14.16 -26.71 -11.62
CA TRP A 51 15.01 -26.67 -10.43
C TRP A 51 15.02 -27.99 -9.65
N GLY A 52 14.14 -28.93 -10.04
CA GLY A 52 14.08 -30.25 -9.40
C GLY A 52 13.49 -30.27 -8.00
N SER A 53 12.83 -29.22 -7.59
CA SER A 53 12.23 -29.10 -6.25
C SER A 53 10.96 -29.94 -6.07
N ASN A 54 10.29 -30.33 -7.17
CA ASN A 54 9.09 -31.13 -7.13
C ASN A 54 9.07 -32.21 -8.25
N ALA A 55 9.32 -33.47 -7.86
CA ALA A 55 9.39 -34.60 -8.79
C ALA A 55 8.09 -34.82 -9.59
N GLN A 56 6.92 -34.40 -9.09
CA GLN A 56 5.65 -34.51 -9.79
C GLN A 56 5.65 -33.74 -11.11
N TYR A 57 6.39 -32.62 -11.18
CA TYR A 57 6.53 -31.76 -12.36
C TYR A 57 7.81 -32.05 -13.16
N GLN A 58 8.45 -33.19 -12.95
CA GLN A 58 9.65 -33.63 -13.69
C GLN A 58 9.39 -34.85 -14.57
N THR A 59 8.20 -35.00 -15.09
CA THR A 59 7.84 -36.08 -16.00
C THR A 59 8.17 -35.76 -17.47
N PRO A 60 8.35 -36.76 -18.35
CA PRO A 60 8.52 -36.51 -19.79
C PRO A 60 7.35 -35.74 -20.41
N GLN A 61 6.12 -35.96 -19.92
CA GLN A 61 4.94 -35.21 -20.38
C GLN A 61 5.02 -33.74 -19.95
N ALA A 62 5.37 -33.46 -18.71
CA ALA A 62 5.57 -32.09 -18.20
C ALA A 62 6.64 -31.35 -19.00
N LEU A 63 7.74 -32.02 -19.35
CA LEU A 63 8.79 -31.47 -20.20
C LEU A 63 8.29 -31.15 -21.64
N ALA A 64 7.47 -32.02 -22.21
CA ALA A 64 6.88 -31.79 -23.53
C ALA A 64 5.93 -30.58 -23.52
N GLU A 65 5.12 -30.40 -22.47
CA GLU A 65 4.25 -29.21 -22.28
C GLU A 65 5.09 -27.93 -22.09
N TRP A 66 6.17 -28.01 -21.31
CA TRP A 66 7.12 -26.91 -21.17
C TRP A 66 7.70 -26.49 -22.53
N GLN A 67 8.17 -27.47 -23.32
CA GLN A 67 8.76 -27.22 -24.64
C GLN A 67 7.72 -26.58 -25.58
N ARG A 68 6.49 -27.11 -25.59
CA ARG A 68 5.42 -26.56 -26.42
C ARG A 68 5.11 -25.10 -26.06
N ALA A 69 4.98 -24.77 -24.76
CA ALA A 69 4.74 -23.42 -24.31
C ALA A 69 5.92 -22.48 -24.61
N TYR A 70 7.15 -22.98 -24.42
CA TYR A 70 8.37 -22.24 -24.74
C TYR A 70 8.45 -21.91 -26.24
N ASP A 71 8.25 -22.90 -27.12
CA ASP A 71 8.31 -22.75 -28.56
C ASP A 71 7.20 -21.79 -29.05
N TRP A 72 5.98 -21.92 -28.53
CA TRP A 72 4.87 -21.01 -28.84
C TRP A 72 5.21 -19.56 -28.53
N LEU A 73 5.72 -19.28 -27.33
CA LEU A 73 6.06 -17.92 -26.90
C LEU A 73 7.25 -17.34 -27.68
N ASN A 74 8.17 -18.18 -28.16
CA ASN A 74 9.34 -17.76 -28.93
C ASN A 74 9.09 -17.71 -30.43
N TYR A 75 8.04 -18.36 -30.93
CA TYR A 75 7.74 -18.42 -32.37
C TYR A 75 7.52 -17.03 -32.96
N SER A 76 6.77 -16.16 -32.29
CA SER A 76 6.55 -14.81 -32.76
C SER A 76 6.32 -13.81 -31.62
N LYS A 77 6.57 -12.52 -31.92
CA LYS A 77 6.20 -11.44 -30.99
C LYS A 77 4.68 -11.39 -30.74
N ALA A 78 3.86 -11.74 -31.73
CA ALA A 78 2.40 -11.75 -31.63
C ALA A 78 1.91 -12.72 -30.54
N ASN A 79 2.58 -13.87 -30.36
CA ASN A 79 2.21 -14.85 -29.33
C ASN A 79 2.47 -14.37 -27.89
N ARG A 80 3.22 -13.27 -27.74
CA ARG A 80 3.50 -12.58 -26.46
C ARG A 80 2.67 -11.31 -26.27
N GLN A 81 1.65 -11.11 -27.09
CA GLN A 81 0.72 -9.98 -27.02
C GLN A 81 -0.70 -10.50 -26.86
N ILE A 82 -1.58 -9.64 -26.34
CA ILE A 82 -3.02 -9.94 -26.29
C ILE A 82 -3.55 -10.00 -27.72
N ASN A 83 -4.22 -11.08 -28.05
CA ASN A 83 -4.87 -11.26 -29.37
C ASN A 83 -6.27 -10.68 -29.32
N TRP A 84 -6.41 -9.38 -29.57
CA TRP A 84 -7.67 -8.66 -29.52
C TRP A 84 -8.71 -9.22 -30.49
N ASP A 85 -8.32 -9.59 -31.71
CA ASP A 85 -9.23 -10.16 -32.72
C ASP A 85 -9.90 -11.44 -32.21
N ARG A 86 -9.14 -12.29 -31.49
CA ARG A 86 -9.69 -13.49 -30.83
C ARG A 86 -10.72 -13.13 -29.77
N LEU A 87 -10.47 -12.07 -28.97
CA LEU A 87 -11.39 -11.66 -27.91
C LEU A 87 -12.71 -11.16 -28.49
N TYR A 88 -12.67 -10.31 -29.51
CA TYR A 88 -13.84 -9.85 -30.25
C TYR A 88 -14.61 -11.01 -30.90
N ALA A 89 -13.92 -11.92 -31.58
CA ALA A 89 -14.54 -13.08 -32.21
C ALA A 89 -15.24 -14.00 -31.19
N ALA A 90 -14.61 -14.23 -30.03
CA ALA A 90 -15.23 -15.02 -28.95
C ALA A 90 -16.53 -14.38 -28.46
N ASN A 91 -16.53 -13.07 -28.21
CA ASN A 91 -17.73 -12.35 -27.79
C ASN A 91 -18.84 -12.37 -28.86
N GLN A 92 -18.49 -12.20 -30.14
CA GLN A 92 -19.43 -12.26 -31.25
C GLN A 92 -20.09 -13.64 -31.39
N THR A 93 -19.35 -14.73 -31.08
CA THR A 93 -19.91 -16.09 -31.12
C THR A 93 -21.03 -16.27 -30.10
N VAL A 94 -20.92 -15.70 -28.90
CA VAL A 94 -21.94 -15.83 -27.84
C VAL A 94 -23.11 -14.84 -27.95
N ASN A 95 -22.98 -13.79 -28.76
CA ASN A 95 -24.03 -12.79 -28.93
C ASN A 95 -25.38 -13.38 -29.44
N GLY A 96 -25.31 -14.41 -30.27
CA GLY A 96 -26.50 -15.10 -30.78
C GLY A 96 -27.20 -15.98 -29.75
N GLU A 97 -26.53 -16.32 -28.67
CA GLU A 97 -27.03 -17.21 -27.60
C GLU A 97 -27.57 -16.43 -26.38
N GLY A 98 -27.46 -15.09 -26.38
CA GLY A 98 -27.84 -14.24 -25.24
C GLY A 98 -26.97 -14.44 -24.00
N VAL A 99 -25.74 -14.93 -24.17
CA VAL A 99 -24.77 -15.18 -23.11
C VAL A 99 -23.97 -13.91 -22.86
N ASP A 100 -23.55 -13.70 -21.61
CA ASP A 100 -22.72 -12.57 -21.21
C ASP A 100 -21.34 -12.56 -21.88
N ALA A 101 -20.79 -11.36 -22.06
CA ALA A 101 -19.45 -11.16 -22.59
C ALA A 101 -18.44 -12.09 -21.92
N MET A 102 -17.66 -12.82 -22.73
CA MET A 102 -16.56 -13.64 -22.26
C MET A 102 -15.35 -12.79 -21.87
N TYR A 103 -15.12 -11.69 -22.59
CA TYR A 103 -14.04 -10.72 -22.37
C TYR A 103 -14.59 -9.31 -22.36
N TYR A 104 -14.07 -8.48 -21.47
CA TYR A 104 -14.48 -7.09 -21.35
C TYR A 104 -13.37 -6.24 -20.72
N VAL A 105 -13.41 -4.94 -20.92
CA VAL A 105 -12.53 -3.99 -20.25
C VAL A 105 -13.34 -3.28 -19.17
N GLN A 106 -12.89 -3.42 -17.94
CA GLN A 106 -13.42 -2.67 -16.81
C GLN A 106 -12.54 -1.47 -16.48
N LYS A 107 -13.14 -0.44 -15.89
CA LYS A 107 -12.43 0.74 -15.40
C LYS A 107 -12.75 0.97 -13.93
N ARG A 108 -11.72 0.95 -13.09
CA ARG A 108 -11.83 1.24 -11.66
C ARG A 108 -11.55 2.71 -11.42
N HIS A 109 -12.38 3.34 -10.61
CA HIS A 109 -12.26 4.77 -10.26
C HIS A 109 -11.99 4.92 -8.77
N SER A 110 -11.08 5.85 -8.45
CA SER A 110 -10.77 6.29 -7.08
C SER A 110 -10.64 7.81 -7.07
N ASN A 111 -11.75 8.49 -6.84
CA ASN A 111 -11.83 9.94 -6.85
C ASN A 111 -11.85 10.45 -5.41
N ASN A 112 -11.08 11.51 -5.12
CA ASN A 112 -10.98 12.05 -3.78
C ASN A 112 -11.24 13.56 -3.77
N LEU A 113 -12.18 13.98 -2.92
CA LEU A 113 -12.36 15.37 -2.52
C LEU A 113 -11.79 15.54 -1.11
N ASN A 114 -10.82 16.42 -0.97
CA ASN A 114 -10.21 16.77 0.30
C ASN A 114 -10.38 18.26 0.56
N VAL A 115 -10.87 18.60 1.76
CA VAL A 115 -10.95 19.97 2.26
C VAL A 115 -10.19 20.02 3.57
N THR A 116 -9.26 20.96 3.67
CA THR A 116 -8.41 21.17 4.84
C THR A 116 -8.50 22.61 5.30
N LEU A 117 -8.73 22.80 6.59
CA LEU A 117 -8.57 24.06 7.30
C LEU A 117 -7.44 23.89 8.31
N ALA A 118 -6.42 24.71 8.23
CA ALA A 118 -5.33 24.72 9.19
C ALA A 118 -5.01 26.15 9.64
N SER A 119 -4.66 26.30 10.91
CA SER A 119 -4.20 27.57 11.44
C SER A 119 -3.05 27.35 12.43
N ALA A 120 -2.03 28.20 12.34
CA ALA A 120 -0.86 28.16 13.21
C ALA A 120 -0.49 29.55 13.70
N LEU A 121 -0.39 29.69 15.00
CA LEU A 121 0.16 30.85 15.69
C LEU A 121 1.64 30.59 15.94
N THR A 122 2.50 31.47 15.46
CA THR A 122 3.93 31.50 15.77
C THR A 122 4.23 32.71 16.66
N LYS A 123 4.87 32.47 17.78
CA LYS A 123 5.27 33.51 18.74
C LYS A 123 6.74 33.42 19.09
N HIS A 124 7.53 34.42 18.76
CA HIS A 124 8.89 34.58 19.22
C HIS A 124 8.87 35.09 20.66
N LEU A 125 9.20 34.21 21.61
CA LEU A 125 9.22 34.57 23.04
C LEU A 125 10.47 35.36 23.36
N THR A 126 11.61 34.95 22.81
CA THR A 126 12.90 35.64 22.83
C THR A 126 13.52 35.57 21.46
N ASP A 127 14.73 36.17 21.26
CA ASP A 127 15.49 36.03 20.02
C ASP A 127 16.01 34.59 19.79
N LYS A 128 15.96 33.75 20.82
CA LYS A 128 16.44 32.35 20.81
C LYS A 128 15.34 31.31 20.98
N SER A 129 14.10 31.73 21.26
CA SER A 129 13.02 30.80 21.52
C SER A 129 11.75 31.15 20.77
N THR A 130 11.10 30.13 20.21
CA THR A 130 9.88 30.23 19.43
C THR A 130 8.87 29.20 19.92
N TRP A 131 7.65 29.64 20.11
CA TRP A 131 6.51 28.79 20.40
C TRP A 131 5.52 28.82 19.24
N ASN A 132 5.09 27.63 18.82
CA ASN A 132 4.05 27.44 17.81
C ASN A 132 2.89 26.68 18.42
N LEU A 133 1.68 27.12 18.11
CA LEU A 133 0.44 26.43 18.45
C LEU A 133 -0.43 26.38 17.20
N GLY A 134 -0.96 25.23 16.85
CA GLY A 134 -1.79 25.11 15.68
C GLY A 134 -2.87 24.06 15.80
N PHE A 135 -3.82 24.13 14.86
CA PHE A 135 -4.79 23.09 14.63
C PHE A 135 -4.93 22.81 13.13
N ALA A 136 -5.40 21.59 12.82
CA ALA A 136 -5.83 21.24 11.48
C ALA A 136 -7.14 20.43 11.56
N ALA A 137 -8.06 20.71 10.62
CA ALA A 137 -9.27 19.94 10.40
C ALA A 137 -9.33 19.51 8.93
N ILE A 138 -9.58 18.25 8.69
CA ILE A 138 -9.57 17.63 7.36
C ILE A 138 -10.86 16.85 7.17
N ALA A 139 -11.55 17.10 6.06
CA ALA A 139 -12.65 16.27 5.58
C ALA A 139 -12.26 15.66 4.22
N ASN A 140 -12.27 14.34 4.12
CA ASN A 140 -12.00 13.62 2.89
C ASN A 140 -13.19 12.75 2.51
N LYS A 141 -13.55 12.78 1.23
CA LYS A 141 -14.56 11.93 0.61
C LYS A 141 -13.92 11.19 -0.56
N GLY A 142 -13.64 9.90 -0.39
CA GLY A 142 -13.12 9.00 -1.42
C GLY A 142 -14.27 8.23 -2.07
N SER A 143 -14.50 8.42 -3.37
CA SER A 143 -15.50 7.69 -4.15
C SER A 143 -14.84 6.59 -4.94
N HIS A 144 -15.26 5.34 -4.70
CA HIS A 144 -14.68 4.13 -5.29
C HIS A 144 -15.79 3.38 -6.02
N TYR A 145 -15.66 3.22 -7.33
CA TYR A 145 -16.62 2.53 -8.15
C TYR A 145 -15.97 1.93 -9.39
N GLN A 146 -16.67 1.01 -10.04
CA GLN A 146 -16.22 0.39 -11.27
C GLN A 146 -17.23 0.68 -12.37
N THR A 147 -16.73 0.92 -13.60
CA THR A 147 -17.57 1.07 -14.80
C THR A 147 -17.13 0.07 -15.86
N MET A 148 -18.08 -0.30 -16.74
CA MET A 148 -17.78 -0.99 -17.97
C MET A 148 -17.10 0.01 -18.93
N ASP A 149 -15.89 -0.28 -19.36
CA ASP A 149 -15.15 0.57 -20.31
C ASP A 149 -15.38 0.15 -21.75
N ASP A 150 -15.34 -1.18 -22.01
CA ASP A 150 -15.56 -1.75 -23.35
C ASP A 150 -16.06 -3.21 -23.22
N LEU A 151 -17.13 -3.54 -23.91
CA LEU A 151 -17.72 -4.89 -23.99
C LEU A 151 -17.05 -5.76 -25.07
N LEU A 152 -16.05 -5.25 -25.81
CA LEU A 152 -15.32 -5.95 -26.85
C LEU A 152 -16.24 -6.64 -27.85
N GLY A 153 -17.29 -5.93 -28.28
CA GLY A 153 -18.27 -6.40 -29.26
C GLY A 153 -19.33 -7.36 -28.73
N ALA A 154 -19.42 -7.57 -27.42
CA ALA A 154 -20.53 -8.29 -26.82
C ALA A 154 -21.79 -7.41 -26.67
N ASN A 155 -22.96 -8.05 -26.71
CA ASN A 155 -24.27 -7.36 -26.58
C ASN A 155 -24.82 -7.43 -25.17
N THR A 156 -24.37 -8.37 -24.35
CA THR A 156 -24.95 -8.69 -23.04
C THR A 156 -23.89 -8.81 -21.97
N PHE A 157 -24.13 -8.20 -20.82
CA PHE A 157 -23.39 -8.41 -19.59
C PHE A 157 -24.30 -8.09 -18.39
N HIS A 158 -24.41 -9.01 -17.44
CA HIS A 158 -25.21 -8.82 -16.24
C HIS A 158 -24.35 -8.41 -15.03
N ASN A 159 -24.90 -7.57 -14.16
CA ASN A 159 -24.25 -7.14 -12.93
C ASN A 159 -24.32 -8.22 -11.84
N ILE A 160 -23.65 -9.34 -12.07
CA ILE A 160 -23.61 -10.50 -11.16
C ILE A 160 -22.17 -10.92 -10.84
N ASN A 161 -22.01 -11.59 -9.70
CA ASN A 161 -20.73 -12.19 -9.29
C ASN A 161 -20.51 -13.51 -10.03
N THR A 162 -19.84 -13.45 -11.17
CA THR A 162 -19.59 -14.61 -12.02
C THR A 162 -18.66 -15.64 -11.39
N TYR A 163 -17.79 -15.24 -10.44
CA TYR A 163 -16.93 -16.16 -9.68
C TYR A 163 -17.73 -17.06 -8.73
N ALA A 164 -18.92 -16.66 -8.32
CA ALA A 164 -19.80 -17.42 -7.44
C ALA A 164 -20.77 -18.35 -8.19
N ILE A 165 -20.80 -18.31 -9.51
CA ILE A 165 -21.53 -19.27 -10.36
C ILE A 165 -20.94 -20.67 -10.12
N GLY A 166 -21.79 -21.63 -9.76
CA GLY A 166 -21.35 -22.97 -9.33
C GLY A 166 -21.36 -23.14 -7.81
N THR A 167 -21.17 -22.06 -7.03
CA THR A 167 -21.44 -22.06 -5.59
C THR A 167 -22.94 -21.85 -5.33
N TYR A 168 -23.57 -20.96 -6.09
CA TYR A 168 -25.01 -20.67 -6.02
C TYR A 168 -25.68 -20.89 -7.37
N PRO A 169 -26.99 -21.28 -7.38
CA PRO A 169 -27.77 -21.44 -8.61
C PRO A 169 -27.85 -20.13 -9.41
N VAL A 170 -27.88 -20.23 -10.73
CA VAL A 170 -28.11 -19.08 -11.61
C VAL A 170 -29.48 -18.45 -11.26
N GLY A 171 -29.51 -17.12 -11.17
CA GLY A 171 -30.67 -16.35 -10.72
C GLY A 171 -30.82 -16.21 -9.21
N SER A 172 -29.90 -16.78 -8.41
CA SER A 172 -29.87 -16.58 -6.95
C SER A 172 -29.55 -15.14 -6.59
N ASP A 173 -30.20 -14.62 -5.53
CA ASP A 173 -29.94 -13.32 -4.94
C ASP A 173 -28.46 -13.19 -4.47
N PHE A 174 -27.84 -14.30 -4.06
CA PHE A 174 -26.44 -14.32 -3.64
C PHE A 174 -25.45 -13.99 -4.76
N LEU A 175 -25.84 -14.12 -6.02
CA LEU A 175 -25.00 -13.72 -7.16
C LEU A 175 -25.10 -12.22 -7.47
N GLN A 176 -26.07 -11.49 -6.94
CA GLN A 176 -26.32 -10.10 -7.28
C GLN A 176 -25.28 -9.17 -6.64
N TYR A 177 -24.67 -8.31 -7.43
CA TYR A 177 -23.90 -7.18 -6.89
C TYR A 177 -24.80 -6.06 -6.36
N ASP A 178 -26.02 -5.95 -6.88
CA ASP A 178 -27.00 -4.97 -6.41
C ASP A 178 -28.44 -5.54 -6.42
N LEU A 179 -28.94 -5.94 -5.25
CA LEU A 179 -30.31 -6.39 -5.05
C LEU A 179 -31.37 -5.29 -5.25
N ASN A 180 -30.98 -4.02 -5.30
CA ASN A 180 -31.90 -2.94 -5.63
C ASN A 180 -32.19 -2.93 -7.14
N HIS A 181 -31.31 -3.51 -7.95
CA HIS A 181 -31.43 -3.64 -9.39
C HIS A 181 -30.98 -5.06 -9.83
N PRO A 182 -31.74 -6.11 -9.51
CA PRO A 182 -31.33 -7.48 -9.78
C PRO A 182 -31.25 -7.74 -11.28
N ASN A 183 -30.25 -8.52 -11.69
CA ASN A 183 -29.98 -8.87 -13.09
C ASN A 183 -29.90 -7.67 -14.04
N ALA A 184 -29.43 -6.54 -13.53
CA ALA A 184 -29.26 -5.34 -14.34
C ALA A 184 -28.30 -5.60 -15.51
N LEU A 185 -28.71 -5.24 -16.71
CA LEU A 185 -27.86 -5.24 -17.90
C LEU A 185 -26.90 -4.03 -17.81
N VAL A 186 -25.63 -4.29 -18.01
CA VAL A 186 -24.55 -3.31 -17.95
C VAL A 186 -24.14 -2.92 -19.37
N LYS A 187 -24.17 -1.65 -19.66
CA LYS A 187 -23.66 -1.04 -20.89
C LYS A 187 -22.32 -0.34 -20.63
N GLU A 188 -21.62 0.01 -21.69
CA GLU A 188 -20.43 0.84 -21.60
C GLU A 188 -20.73 2.17 -20.90
N GLY A 189 -19.91 2.52 -19.91
CA GLY A 189 -20.08 3.65 -19.02
C GLY A 189 -20.90 3.37 -17.76
N ASP A 190 -21.70 2.30 -17.71
CA ASP A 190 -22.51 1.96 -16.55
C ASP A 190 -21.65 1.45 -15.38
N LYS A 191 -22.09 1.74 -14.16
CA LYS A 191 -21.50 1.20 -12.95
C LYS A 191 -21.92 -0.24 -12.73
N PHE A 192 -20.98 -1.08 -12.32
CA PHE A 192 -21.24 -2.48 -11.97
C PHE A 192 -20.22 -2.97 -10.91
N GLY A 193 -20.51 -4.13 -10.33
CA GLY A 193 -19.62 -4.75 -9.34
C GLY A 193 -19.68 -4.07 -7.98
N TYR A 194 -19.20 -2.85 -7.87
CA TYR A 194 -19.24 -2.08 -6.62
C TYR A 194 -19.34 -0.57 -6.87
N ASP A 195 -20.00 0.12 -5.94
CA ASP A 195 -20.00 1.58 -5.79
C ASP A 195 -20.11 1.94 -4.30
N TYR A 196 -19.10 2.61 -3.75
CA TYR A 196 -19.09 3.06 -2.37
C TYR A 196 -18.26 4.32 -2.17
N THR A 197 -18.50 4.97 -1.04
CA THR A 197 -17.75 6.16 -0.62
C THR A 197 -17.13 5.90 0.75
N LEU A 198 -15.86 6.26 0.93
CA LEU A 198 -15.19 6.36 2.23
C LEU A 198 -15.17 7.82 2.67
N ASN A 199 -15.75 8.11 3.83
CA ASN A 199 -15.71 9.42 4.43
C ASN A 199 -14.75 9.40 5.62
N VAL A 200 -13.80 10.33 5.64
CA VAL A 200 -12.80 10.47 6.71
C VAL A 200 -12.82 11.90 7.22
N MET A 201 -12.96 12.04 8.52
CA MET A 201 -12.85 13.32 9.22
C MET A 201 -11.69 13.24 10.20
N LYS A 202 -10.79 14.20 10.16
CA LYS A 202 -9.65 14.30 11.07
C LYS A 202 -9.59 15.70 11.66
N GLY A 203 -9.25 15.76 12.94
CA GLY A 203 -8.93 17.02 13.61
C GLY A 203 -7.76 16.82 14.54
N ASN A 204 -6.85 17.78 14.62
CA ASN A 204 -5.77 17.76 15.59
C ASN A 204 -5.43 19.17 16.06
N ILE A 205 -4.90 19.21 17.28
CA ILE A 205 -4.25 20.38 17.88
C ILE A 205 -2.83 19.97 18.21
N TRP A 206 -1.90 20.83 17.96
CA TRP A 206 -0.47 20.59 18.21
C TRP A 206 0.22 21.82 18.75
N SER A 207 1.27 21.60 19.52
CA SER A 207 2.16 22.65 20.02
C SER A 207 3.60 22.25 19.82
N ASN A 208 4.46 23.20 19.51
CA ASN A 208 5.88 23.01 19.38
C ASN A 208 6.62 24.19 20.02
N TYR A 209 7.63 23.90 20.82
CA TYR A 209 8.56 24.84 21.39
C TYR A 209 9.97 24.54 20.94
N THR A 210 10.69 25.56 20.45
CA THR A 210 12.08 25.48 20.03
C THR A 210 12.90 26.51 20.75
N GLU A 211 14.11 26.15 21.17
CA GLU A 211 15.04 27.05 21.82
C GLU A 211 16.49 26.75 21.48
N THR A 212 17.31 27.80 21.46
CA THR A 212 18.76 27.74 21.39
C THR A 212 19.36 28.19 22.73
N PHE A 213 19.98 27.25 23.44
CA PHE A 213 20.64 27.49 24.72
C PHE A 213 22.12 27.19 24.62
N GLY A 214 22.95 28.22 24.48
CA GLY A 214 24.41 28.04 24.26
C GLY A 214 24.66 27.31 22.95
N ILE A 215 25.29 26.14 23.05
CA ILE A 215 25.61 25.24 21.92
C ILE A 215 24.45 24.26 21.62
N LEU A 216 23.44 24.19 22.46
CA LEU A 216 22.32 23.26 22.36
C LEU A 216 21.14 23.93 21.63
N HIS A 217 20.62 23.28 20.58
CA HIS A 217 19.37 23.58 19.92
C HIS A 217 18.39 22.45 20.21
N TYR A 218 17.20 22.74 20.73
CA TYR A 218 16.22 21.70 20.96
C TYR A 218 14.80 22.11 20.57
N SER A 219 13.99 21.09 20.32
CA SER A 219 12.56 21.24 20.02
C SER A 219 11.77 20.18 20.77
N ILE A 220 10.66 20.59 21.36
CA ILE A 220 9.68 19.70 22.01
C ILE A 220 8.34 19.94 21.35
N ALA A 221 7.68 18.89 20.88
CA ALA A 221 6.38 18.99 20.25
C ALA A 221 5.43 17.93 20.81
N ALA A 222 4.15 18.29 20.87
CA ALA A 222 3.08 17.37 21.22
C ALA A 222 1.85 17.64 20.34
N LYS A 223 1.07 16.59 20.09
CA LYS A 223 -0.22 16.68 19.40
C LYS A 223 -1.25 15.77 20.03
N ILE A 224 -2.51 16.17 19.91
CA ILE A 224 -3.68 15.33 20.17
C ILE A 224 -4.63 15.46 19.00
N GLY A 225 -5.28 14.39 18.59
CA GLY A 225 -6.16 14.37 17.43
C GLY A 225 -7.28 13.37 17.56
N TYR A 226 -8.24 13.56 16.68
CA TYR A 226 -9.39 12.68 16.50
C TYR A 226 -9.47 12.28 15.02
N ASP A 227 -9.74 11.00 14.77
CA ASP A 227 -9.95 10.43 13.45
C ASP A 227 -11.27 9.65 13.44
N GLY A 228 -12.21 10.05 12.57
CA GLY A 228 -13.48 9.37 12.35
C GLY A 228 -13.59 8.90 10.91
N MET A 229 -14.07 7.67 10.68
CA MET A 229 -14.24 7.14 9.32
C MET A 229 -15.46 6.24 9.20
N ASN A 230 -16.15 6.33 8.05
CA ASN A 230 -17.26 5.45 7.70
C ASN A 230 -17.29 5.15 6.21
N ARG A 231 -17.99 4.08 5.84
CA ARG A 231 -18.29 3.68 4.47
C ARG A 231 -19.76 3.99 4.17
N ASP A 232 -20.06 4.39 2.94
CA ASP A 232 -21.41 4.56 2.43
C ASP A 232 -21.56 3.77 1.13
N GLY A 233 -22.16 2.58 1.19
CA GLY A 233 -22.39 1.67 0.07
C GLY A 233 -23.58 2.12 -0.79
N LYS A 234 -23.42 2.08 -2.10
CA LYS A 234 -24.45 2.49 -3.07
C LYS A 234 -25.13 1.29 -3.77
N MET A 235 -24.55 0.10 -3.61
CA MET A 235 -25.09 -1.16 -4.11
C MET A 235 -25.40 -2.09 -2.95
N ARG A 236 -26.52 -2.84 -3.05
CA ARG A 236 -26.95 -3.83 -2.05
C ARG A 236 -26.47 -5.21 -2.47
N ASN A 237 -25.31 -5.63 -1.97
CA ASN A 237 -24.66 -6.88 -2.33
C ASN A 237 -25.48 -8.09 -1.84
N GLY A 238 -25.69 -9.09 -2.68
CA GLY A 238 -26.51 -10.27 -2.35
C GLY A 238 -25.97 -11.14 -1.24
N LEU A 239 -24.64 -11.26 -1.11
CA LEU A 239 -24.00 -11.98 0.00
C LEU A 239 -24.07 -11.21 1.33
N PHE A 240 -24.31 -9.89 1.28
CA PHE A 240 -24.35 -9.00 2.45
C PHE A 240 -25.56 -8.04 2.36
N ALA A 241 -26.73 -8.60 2.08
CA ALA A 241 -27.96 -7.84 1.82
C ALA A 241 -28.30 -6.81 2.90
N ASP A 242 -28.02 -7.13 4.16
CA ASP A 242 -28.34 -6.29 5.33
C ASP A 242 -27.17 -5.42 5.80
N ASN A 243 -25.97 -5.56 5.19
CA ASN A 243 -24.75 -4.91 5.66
C ASN A 243 -23.87 -4.37 4.51
N SER A 244 -24.44 -3.98 3.38
CA SER A 244 -23.68 -3.48 2.22
C SER A 244 -24.16 -2.13 1.71
N TYR A 245 -25.47 -1.85 1.82
CA TYR A 245 -26.10 -0.62 1.35
C TYR A 245 -26.21 0.43 2.47
N GLY A 246 -25.99 1.70 2.10
CA GLY A 246 -26.05 2.82 3.04
C GLY A 246 -24.80 2.96 3.90
N LYS A 247 -24.92 3.79 4.94
CA LYS A 247 -23.79 4.15 5.82
C LYS A 247 -23.49 3.07 6.85
N SER A 248 -22.21 2.72 6.98
CA SER A 248 -21.69 1.95 8.13
C SER A 248 -21.76 2.77 9.42
N LYS A 249 -21.53 2.10 10.56
CA LYS A 249 -21.14 2.80 11.78
C LYS A 249 -19.88 3.65 11.51
N THR A 250 -19.59 4.60 12.39
CA THR A 250 -18.34 5.37 12.33
C THR A 250 -17.32 4.74 13.29
N ALA A 251 -16.14 4.41 12.78
CA ALA A 251 -15.00 4.07 13.61
C ALA A 251 -14.34 5.36 14.09
N ASN A 252 -14.13 5.47 15.39
CA ASN A 252 -13.63 6.68 16.04
C ASN A 252 -12.33 6.36 16.78
N PHE A 253 -11.31 7.19 16.58
CA PHE A 253 -9.99 7.01 17.19
C PHE A 253 -9.51 8.33 17.78
N LEU A 254 -9.00 8.25 19.01
CA LEU A 254 -8.22 9.33 19.58
C LEU A 254 -6.75 9.07 19.30
N SER A 255 -6.09 10.01 18.66
CA SER A 255 -4.68 9.94 18.27
C SER A 255 -3.86 11.01 19.00
N GLY A 256 -2.55 10.85 19.05
CA GLY A 256 -1.68 11.83 19.67
C GLY A 256 -0.24 11.39 19.68
N GLY A 257 0.65 12.27 20.13
CA GLY A 257 2.06 11.95 20.21
C GLY A 257 2.89 13.10 20.74
N ALA A 258 4.13 12.77 21.09
CA ALA A 258 5.14 13.73 21.50
C ALA A 258 6.45 13.45 20.77
N LYS A 259 7.21 14.51 20.50
CA LYS A 259 8.55 14.46 19.86
C LYS A 259 9.50 15.36 20.61
N PHE A 260 10.72 14.90 20.71
CA PHE A 260 11.87 15.67 21.14
C PHE A 260 12.94 15.61 20.03
N SER A 261 13.55 16.71 19.72
CA SER A 261 14.78 16.75 18.93
C SER A 261 15.77 17.70 19.57
N GLY A 262 17.03 17.31 19.61
CA GLY A 262 18.11 18.12 20.13
C GLY A 262 19.34 17.99 19.26
N SER A 263 20.10 19.07 19.09
CA SER A 263 21.41 19.05 18.46
C SER A 263 22.38 19.92 19.25
N MET A 264 23.63 19.46 19.33
CA MET A 264 24.71 20.14 20.06
C MET A 264 25.85 20.44 19.10
N ASP A 265 26.17 21.70 18.94
CA ASP A 265 27.34 22.15 18.18
C ASP A 265 28.57 22.04 19.06
N LEU A 266 29.45 21.10 18.74
CA LEU A 266 30.70 20.84 19.48
C LEU A 266 31.83 21.73 19.00
N GLY A 267 31.59 22.59 18.02
CA GLY A 267 32.61 23.38 17.37
C GLY A 267 33.42 22.60 16.33
N HIS A 268 34.28 23.29 15.59
CA HIS A 268 35.12 22.73 14.53
C HIS A 268 34.36 21.95 13.46
N GLY A 269 33.08 22.31 13.22
CA GLY A 269 32.19 21.66 12.23
C GLY A 269 31.56 20.37 12.70
N SER A 270 31.63 20.05 13.99
CA SER A 270 31.05 18.83 14.58
C SER A 270 29.71 19.10 15.25
N VAL A 271 28.68 18.33 14.89
CA VAL A 271 27.35 18.41 15.49
C VAL A 271 26.85 16.99 15.86
N ILE A 272 26.34 16.83 17.07
CA ILE A 272 25.63 15.63 17.50
C ILE A 272 24.12 15.97 17.53
N SER A 273 23.28 15.06 17.07
CA SER A 273 21.82 15.19 17.10
C SER A 273 21.14 13.97 17.71
N LEU A 274 20.05 14.19 18.44
CA LEU A 274 19.18 13.15 19.00
C LEU A 274 17.72 13.48 18.66
N GLY A 275 17.03 12.51 18.06
CA GLY A 275 15.59 12.53 17.85
C GLY A 275 14.90 11.45 18.65
N LEU A 276 13.80 11.78 19.33
CA LEU A 276 12.91 10.83 20.01
C LEU A 276 11.46 11.13 19.63
N GLY A 277 10.69 10.11 19.39
CA GLY A 277 9.27 10.25 19.05
C GLY A 277 8.42 9.11 19.60
N TYR A 278 7.24 9.45 20.09
CA TYR A 278 6.20 8.49 20.39
C TYR A 278 4.88 8.97 19.82
N GLU A 279 4.21 8.10 19.06
CA GLU A 279 2.95 8.41 18.42
C GLU A 279 1.94 7.28 18.60
N HIS A 280 0.71 7.67 18.92
CA HIS A 280 -0.48 6.83 18.92
C HIS A 280 -1.33 7.26 17.73
N LYS A 281 -1.29 6.47 16.65
CA LYS A 281 -1.79 6.84 15.33
C LYS A 281 -2.99 5.98 14.95
N ALA A 282 -4.06 6.62 14.48
CA ALA A 282 -5.23 5.92 13.96
C ALA A 282 -4.87 5.14 12.67
N PRO A 283 -5.48 3.96 12.45
CA PRO A 283 -5.37 3.25 11.18
C PRO A 283 -5.95 4.10 10.04
N THR A 284 -5.46 3.89 8.84
CA THR A 284 -5.98 4.58 7.65
C THR A 284 -7.28 3.93 7.18
N ALA A 285 -8.13 4.67 6.44
CA ALA A 285 -9.37 4.13 5.88
C ALA A 285 -9.13 2.96 4.91
N ASN A 286 -7.97 2.91 4.27
CA ASN A 286 -7.61 1.83 3.33
C ASN A 286 -7.46 0.46 4.01
N VAL A 287 -7.14 0.42 5.30
CA VAL A 287 -6.99 -0.83 6.07
C VAL A 287 -8.10 -1.01 7.10
N ALA A 288 -9.04 -0.09 7.19
CA ALA A 288 -10.06 -0.10 8.23
C ALA A 288 -11.25 -1.00 7.92
N PHE A 289 -11.55 -1.25 6.65
CA PHE A 289 -12.69 -2.05 6.20
C PHE A 289 -12.21 -3.41 5.68
N GLN A 290 -12.90 -4.49 6.07
CA GLN A 290 -12.52 -5.84 5.73
C GLN A 290 -12.66 -6.13 4.22
N ALA A 291 -13.81 -5.76 3.64
CA ALA A 291 -14.08 -5.92 2.22
C ALA A 291 -14.94 -4.74 1.72
N PRO A 292 -14.34 -3.55 1.53
CA PRO A 292 -15.11 -2.34 1.24
C PRO A 292 -15.85 -2.39 -0.10
N GLU A 293 -15.48 -3.25 -1.03
CA GLU A 293 -16.20 -3.49 -2.28
C GLU A 293 -17.52 -4.26 -2.04
N MET A 294 -17.66 -5.00 -0.93
CA MET A 294 -18.75 -5.91 -0.66
C MET A 294 -19.66 -5.52 0.50
N ASN A 295 -19.08 -5.00 1.61
CA ASN A 295 -19.85 -4.77 2.84
C ASN A 295 -19.31 -3.63 3.70
N ASN A 296 -20.02 -3.36 4.81
CA ASN A 296 -19.73 -2.30 5.78
C ASN A 296 -18.89 -2.76 6.97
N ASP A 297 -18.36 -4.00 6.96
CA ASP A 297 -17.63 -4.54 8.10
C ASP A 297 -16.27 -3.88 8.26
N PHE A 298 -15.99 -3.47 9.48
CA PHE A 298 -14.64 -3.07 9.87
C PHE A 298 -13.74 -4.29 10.07
N VAL A 299 -12.46 -4.10 9.87
CA VAL A 299 -11.44 -5.07 10.25
C VAL A 299 -11.57 -5.36 11.74
N GLN A 300 -11.55 -6.65 12.08
CA GLN A 300 -11.69 -7.08 13.45
C GLN A 300 -10.46 -6.68 14.29
N ASN A 301 -10.69 -6.25 15.54
CA ASN A 301 -9.66 -5.79 16.45
C ASN A 301 -8.86 -4.58 15.95
N LEU A 302 -9.44 -3.76 15.08
CA LEU A 302 -8.85 -2.53 14.60
C LEU A 302 -8.51 -1.60 15.77
N LYS A 303 -7.27 -1.20 15.90
CA LYS A 303 -6.74 -0.35 16.99
C LYS A 303 -5.73 0.64 16.41
N ASN A 304 -5.45 1.67 17.21
CA ASN A 304 -4.33 2.57 16.91
C ASN A 304 -3.01 1.83 16.94
N GLU A 305 -2.15 2.19 16.02
CA GLU A 305 -0.74 1.85 16.04
C GLU A 305 -0.03 2.67 17.13
N ARG A 306 0.95 2.07 17.80
CA ARG A 306 1.86 2.76 18.71
C ARG A 306 3.24 2.73 18.08
N ILE A 307 3.80 3.90 17.86
CA ILE A 307 5.07 4.05 17.16
C ILE A 307 6.04 4.73 18.12
N PHE A 308 7.14 4.06 18.42
CA PHE A 308 8.32 4.65 19.06
C PHE A 308 9.41 4.79 18.00
N SER A 309 10.11 5.93 17.99
CA SER A 309 11.23 6.19 17.08
C SER A 309 12.33 6.92 17.82
N SER A 310 13.56 6.53 17.54
CA SER A 310 14.76 7.20 18.04
C SER A 310 15.83 7.25 16.94
N GLU A 311 16.60 8.32 16.92
CA GLU A 311 17.71 8.52 16.00
C GLU A 311 18.84 9.27 16.72
N LEU A 312 20.08 8.81 16.54
CA LEU A 312 21.29 9.48 16.96
C LEU A 312 22.12 9.78 15.71
N GLY A 313 22.45 11.05 15.52
CA GLY A 313 23.22 11.52 14.38
C GLY A 313 24.54 12.19 14.80
N TYR A 314 25.54 12.06 13.98
CA TYR A 314 26.78 12.83 14.03
C TYR A 314 27.09 13.42 12.67
N GLN A 315 27.32 14.71 12.62
CA GLN A 315 27.67 15.44 11.42
C GLN A 315 29.04 16.10 11.63
N PHE A 316 29.89 16.00 10.63
CA PHE A 316 31.18 16.68 10.59
C PHE A 316 31.34 17.41 9.25
N ASN A 317 31.66 18.70 9.32
CA ASN A 317 31.84 19.55 8.15
C ASN A 317 33.14 20.39 8.29
N ASN A 318 34.04 20.23 7.35
CA ASN A 318 35.18 21.12 7.19
C ASN A 318 35.44 21.42 5.69
N SER A 319 36.59 22.02 5.36
CA SER A 319 36.86 22.44 3.99
C SER A 319 37.03 21.29 2.98
N TRP A 320 37.36 20.08 3.44
CA TRP A 320 37.64 18.94 2.57
C TRP A 320 36.78 17.71 2.82
N LEU A 321 36.08 17.63 3.97
CA LEU A 321 35.23 16.49 4.34
C LEU A 321 33.87 16.96 4.85
N HIS A 322 32.79 16.41 4.25
CA HIS A 322 31.45 16.41 4.82
C HIS A 322 31.07 14.97 5.16
N ALA A 323 30.80 14.70 6.42
CA ALA A 323 30.44 13.37 6.90
C ALA A 323 29.17 13.44 7.71
N ASN A 324 28.25 12.50 7.43
CA ASN A 324 27.02 12.27 8.19
C ASN A 324 26.97 10.80 8.58
N LEU A 325 26.83 10.51 9.86
CA LEU A 325 26.60 9.18 10.39
C LEU A 325 25.34 9.22 11.23
N SER A 326 24.37 8.34 10.96
CA SER A 326 23.20 8.18 11.82
C SER A 326 22.93 6.72 12.15
N GLY A 327 22.36 6.50 13.32
CA GLY A 327 21.80 5.23 13.74
C GLY A 327 20.38 5.45 14.24
N TYR A 328 19.47 4.57 13.86
CA TYR A 328 18.07 4.71 14.22
C TYR A 328 17.47 3.39 14.72
N TYR A 329 16.43 3.52 15.54
CA TYR A 329 15.56 2.44 15.97
C TYR A 329 14.12 2.93 15.96
N SER A 330 13.22 2.13 15.38
CA SER A 330 11.78 2.36 15.43
C SER A 330 11.04 1.06 15.70
N ARG A 331 10.00 1.14 16.52
CA ARG A 331 9.09 0.04 16.81
C ARG A 331 7.66 0.47 16.57
N VAL A 332 6.92 -0.39 15.85
CA VAL A 332 5.49 -0.22 15.59
C VAL A 332 4.75 -1.38 16.24
N ASP A 333 3.87 -1.09 17.19
CA ASP A 333 2.98 -2.06 17.80
C ASP A 333 1.55 -1.90 17.29
N ASN A 334 0.82 -2.99 17.18
CA ASN A 334 -0.59 -3.06 16.71
C ASN A 334 -0.78 -2.58 15.26
N ALA A 335 0.19 -2.77 14.38
CA ALA A 335 0.00 -2.48 12.97
C ALA A 335 -1.14 -3.32 12.39
N THR A 336 -1.87 -2.72 11.45
CA THR A 336 -2.90 -3.39 10.67
C THR A 336 -2.50 -3.37 9.21
N GLU A 337 -2.42 -4.54 8.59
CA GLU A 337 -2.21 -4.71 7.17
C GLU A 337 -3.47 -5.24 6.51
N TRP A 338 -3.68 -4.84 5.27
CA TRP A 338 -4.79 -5.29 4.46
C TRP A 338 -4.33 -5.58 3.04
N THR A 339 -4.78 -6.71 2.49
CA THR A 339 -4.50 -7.09 1.11
C THR A 339 -5.67 -7.83 0.50
N CYS A 340 -5.88 -7.63 -0.80
CA CYS A 340 -6.86 -8.36 -1.59
C CYS A 340 -6.16 -8.96 -2.81
N PHE A 341 -6.35 -10.24 -3.02
CA PHE A 341 -5.83 -10.94 -4.19
C PHE A 341 -6.78 -12.05 -4.62
N TYR A 342 -6.74 -12.40 -5.90
CA TYR A 342 -7.42 -13.57 -6.41
C TYR A 342 -6.61 -14.82 -6.06
N PHE A 343 -7.25 -15.78 -5.42
CA PHE A 343 -6.61 -17.02 -5.00
C PHE A 343 -7.18 -18.18 -5.82
N ASP A 344 -6.37 -18.69 -6.74
CA ASP A 344 -6.77 -19.72 -7.71
C ASP A 344 -7.29 -21.00 -7.08
N ASP A 345 -6.70 -21.43 -5.94
CA ASP A 345 -7.06 -22.70 -5.31
C ASP A 345 -8.49 -22.73 -4.77
N ILE A 346 -9.03 -21.56 -4.43
CA ILE A 346 -10.41 -21.41 -3.96
C ILE A 346 -11.31 -20.71 -4.97
N ASN A 347 -10.79 -20.40 -6.18
CA ASN A 347 -11.48 -19.65 -7.25
C ASN A 347 -12.22 -18.41 -6.72
N SER A 348 -11.53 -17.61 -5.88
CA SER A 348 -12.14 -16.51 -5.15
C SER A 348 -11.16 -15.37 -4.91
N PHE A 349 -11.68 -14.14 -4.87
CA PHE A 349 -10.97 -13.06 -4.23
C PHE A 349 -10.96 -13.27 -2.71
N SER A 350 -9.78 -13.12 -2.13
CA SER A 350 -9.56 -13.20 -0.69
C SER A 350 -9.20 -11.80 -0.17
N TYR A 351 -10.05 -11.29 0.73
CA TYR A 351 -9.83 -10.01 1.41
C TYR A 351 -9.24 -10.28 2.79
N ASN A 352 -7.95 -10.06 2.94
CA ASN A 352 -7.20 -10.44 4.12
C ASN A 352 -6.85 -9.21 4.96
N SER A 353 -7.12 -9.29 6.26
CA SER A 353 -6.63 -8.32 7.25
C SER A 353 -5.75 -9.01 8.27
N LEU A 354 -4.58 -8.43 8.56
CA LEU A 354 -3.68 -8.85 9.62
C LEU A 354 -3.71 -7.78 10.70
N THR A 355 -3.98 -8.16 11.95
CA THR A 355 -4.07 -7.22 13.08
C THR A 355 -3.19 -7.65 14.25
N GLY A 356 -2.81 -6.68 15.07
CA GLY A 356 -1.92 -6.92 16.21
C GLY A 356 -0.48 -7.26 15.80
N LEU A 357 -0.08 -6.87 14.58
CA LEU A 357 1.27 -7.07 14.08
C LEU A 357 2.21 -6.07 14.74
N ASN A 358 3.33 -6.57 15.25
CA ASN A 358 4.40 -5.73 15.78
C ASN A 358 5.62 -5.82 14.87
N LYS A 359 6.27 -4.67 14.66
CA LYS A 359 7.39 -4.52 13.73
C LYS A 359 8.51 -3.75 14.36
N GLU A 360 9.73 -4.03 13.95
CA GLU A 360 10.89 -3.22 14.30
C GLU A 360 11.74 -2.88 13.08
N TYR A 361 12.34 -1.72 13.16
CA TYR A 361 13.19 -1.14 12.13
C TYR A 361 14.41 -0.55 12.84
N TYR A 362 15.61 -0.94 12.43
CA TYR A 362 16.84 -0.34 12.93
C TYR A 362 17.92 -0.39 11.87
N GLY A 363 18.85 0.53 11.98
CA GLY A 363 19.92 0.59 11.00
C GLY A 363 20.91 1.71 11.28
N ALA A 364 21.92 1.74 10.43
CA ALA A 364 22.92 2.81 10.39
C ALA A 364 23.09 3.28 8.95
N GLU A 365 23.30 4.58 8.81
CA GLU A 365 23.52 5.26 7.54
C GLU A 365 24.80 6.10 7.61
N LEU A 366 25.60 6.05 6.56
CA LEU A 366 26.83 6.81 6.41
C LEU A 366 26.80 7.55 5.07
N GLY A 367 27.05 8.86 5.14
CA GLY A 367 27.28 9.70 3.96
C GLY A 367 28.60 10.44 4.09
N LEU A 368 29.44 10.32 3.08
CA LEU A 368 30.75 11.00 3.01
C LEU A 368 30.88 11.75 1.69
N THR A 369 31.36 12.96 1.75
CA THR A 369 31.84 13.71 0.57
C THR A 369 33.22 14.24 0.86
N PHE A 370 34.21 13.76 0.12
CA PHE A 370 35.56 14.23 0.15
C PHE A 370 35.83 15.17 -1.04
N LYS A 371 36.19 16.41 -0.78
CA LYS A 371 36.71 17.33 -1.78
C LYS A 371 38.17 17.00 -2.03
N LEU A 372 38.43 16.16 -3.05
CA LEU A 372 39.78 15.72 -3.39
C LEU A 372 40.63 16.87 -3.97
N THR A 373 39.96 17.70 -4.79
CA THR A 373 40.56 18.94 -5.33
C THR A 373 39.46 20.02 -5.43
N SER A 374 39.76 21.19 -5.95
CA SER A 374 38.77 22.25 -6.20
C SER A 374 37.77 21.88 -7.31
N PHE A 375 38.02 20.81 -8.07
CA PHE A 375 37.18 20.38 -9.21
C PHE A 375 36.77 18.91 -9.15
N LEU A 376 37.17 18.16 -8.11
CA LEU A 376 36.88 16.72 -8.02
C LEU A 376 36.46 16.36 -6.59
N ASP A 377 35.25 15.85 -6.47
CA ASP A 377 34.68 15.30 -5.25
C ASP A 377 34.52 13.77 -5.35
N PHE A 378 34.84 13.08 -4.25
CA PHE A 378 34.51 11.67 -4.05
C PHE A 378 33.37 11.57 -3.05
N LYS A 379 32.33 10.77 -3.41
CA LYS A 379 31.15 10.54 -2.59
C LYS A 379 31.01 9.06 -2.23
N ALA A 380 30.72 8.77 -0.97
CA ALA A 380 30.41 7.43 -0.52
C ALA A 380 29.16 7.47 0.34
N LEU A 381 28.18 6.64 -0.01
CA LEU A 381 26.93 6.49 0.73
C LEU A 381 26.77 5.01 1.09
N GLY A 382 26.28 4.72 2.28
CA GLY A 382 25.98 3.36 2.69
C GLY A 382 24.90 3.31 3.74
N THR A 383 24.04 2.30 3.64
CA THR A 383 23.05 1.96 4.65
C THR A 383 23.07 0.46 4.92
N ILE A 384 22.94 0.10 6.16
CA ILE A 384 22.66 -1.26 6.61
C ILE A 384 21.52 -1.21 7.60
N SER A 385 20.48 -1.98 7.33
CA SER A 385 19.25 -1.93 8.11
C SER A 385 18.64 -3.31 8.32
N GLU A 386 17.70 -3.39 9.24
CA GLU A 386 16.79 -4.50 9.44
C GLU A 386 15.37 -3.94 9.56
N ALA A 387 14.42 -4.57 8.86
CA ALA A 387 13.00 -4.23 8.88
C ALA A 387 12.22 -5.53 8.91
N LYS A 388 11.60 -5.87 10.05
CA LYS A 388 10.98 -7.18 10.24
C LYS A 388 9.79 -7.14 11.19
N ASN A 389 8.95 -8.15 11.05
CA ASN A 389 7.91 -8.47 12.03
C ASN A 389 8.54 -9.11 13.27
N ILE A 390 8.11 -8.70 14.46
CA ILE A 390 8.54 -9.26 15.74
C ILE A 390 7.44 -10.01 16.47
N SER A 391 6.30 -10.24 15.80
CA SER A 391 5.19 -11.06 16.28
C SER A 391 4.45 -11.71 15.13
N ASN A 392 3.71 -12.77 15.44
CA ASN A 392 2.65 -13.27 14.58
C ASN A 392 1.45 -12.33 14.59
N ALA A 393 0.60 -12.38 13.58
CA ALA A 393 -0.59 -11.57 13.45
C ALA A 393 -1.87 -12.40 13.55
N LYS A 394 -2.95 -11.80 14.05
CA LYS A 394 -4.29 -12.35 13.85
C LYS A 394 -4.71 -12.03 12.43
N VAL A 395 -5.14 -13.05 11.70
CA VAL A 395 -5.65 -12.89 10.36
C VAL A 395 -7.14 -13.20 10.29
N ARG A 396 -7.86 -12.38 9.56
CA ARG A 396 -9.22 -12.67 9.10
C ARG A 396 -9.25 -12.53 7.59
N TYR A 397 -9.77 -13.52 6.90
CA TYR A 397 -10.03 -13.37 5.47
C TYR A 397 -11.49 -13.62 5.14
N LEU A 398 -11.97 -12.92 4.12
CA LEU A 398 -13.27 -13.12 3.49
C LEU A 398 -13.08 -13.83 2.15
N ASN A 399 -13.78 -14.94 1.97
CA ASN A 399 -13.97 -15.57 0.67
C ASN A 399 -15.10 -14.84 -0.09
N SER A 400 -14.77 -14.17 -1.20
CA SER A 400 -15.71 -13.31 -1.93
C SER A 400 -16.80 -14.08 -2.69
N THR A 401 -16.63 -15.37 -2.91
CA THR A 401 -17.63 -16.21 -3.60
C THR A 401 -18.65 -16.81 -2.63
N GLN A 402 -18.30 -16.96 -1.36
CA GLN A 402 -19.15 -17.57 -0.33
C GLN A 402 -19.67 -16.56 0.69
N GLY A 403 -19.07 -15.36 0.77
CA GLY A 403 -19.38 -14.37 1.81
C GLY A 403 -19.02 -14.80 3.22
N THR A 404 -18.10 -15.77 3.38
CA THR A 404 -17.74 -16.36 4.66
C THR A 404 -16.41 -15.81 5.17
N TYR A 405 -16.36 -15.58 6.49
CA TYR A 405 -15.14 -15.18 7.19
C TYR A 405 -14.43 -16.38 7.81
N VAL A 406 -13.12 -16.37 7.72
CA VAL A 406 -12.25 -17.32 8.40
C VAL A 406 -11.23 -16.57 9.23
N ASP A 407 -11.11 -16.98 10.50
CA ASP A 407 -10.14 -16.45 11.46
C ASP A 407 -9.02 -17.45 11.67
N ASP A 408 -7.76 -16.97 11.67
CA ASP A 408 -6.57 -17.78 11.92
C ASP A 408 -5.45 -16.88 12.49
N ILE A 409 -4.27 -17.47 12.65
CA ILE A 409 -3.02 -16.79 12.99
C ILE A 409 -2.10 -16.87 11.77
N ALA A 410 -1.58 -15.74 11.32
CA ALA A 410 -0.53 -15.70 10.33
C ALA A 410 0.83 -15.77 11.01
N LEU A 411 1.60 -16.83 10.69
CA LEU A 411 2.94 -17.07 11.21
C LEU A 411 3.95 -16.24 10.41
N VAL A 412 4.09 -14.99 10.81
CA VAL A 412 4.89 -13.98 10.09
C VAL A 412 6.02 -13.38 10.94
N GLU A 413 6.20 -13.88 12.16
CA GLU A 413 7.30 -13.47 13.04
C GLU A 413 8.66 -13.70 12.36
N ASN A 414 9.57 -12.76 12.49
CA ASN A 414 10.89 -12.70 11.85
C ASN A 414 10.88 -12.55 10.30
N MET A 415 9.71 -12.42 9.67
CA MET A 415 9.64 -12.09 8.25
C MET A 415 10.00 -10.62 8.01
N ARG A 416 10.83 -10.43 6.98
CA ARG A 416 11.31 -9.10 6.60
C ARG A 416 10.32 -8.37 5.70
N GLU A 417 10.34 -7.05 5.78
CA GLU A 417 9.61 -6.18 4.87
C GLU A 417 10.14 -6.35 3.44
N SER A 418 9.23 -6.22 2.48
CA SER A 418 9.54 -6.39 1.06
C SER A 418 9.75 -5.06 0.34
N GLY A 419 10.38 -5.14 -0.84
CA GLY A 419 10.42 -4.06 -1.81
C GLY A 419 11.51 -3.01 -1.61
N THR A 420 12.26 -3.05 -0.49
CA THR A 420 13.37 -2.13 -0.22
C THR A 420 14.63 -2.92 0.11
N PRO A 421 15.80 -2.62 -0.49
CA PRO A 421 17.05 -3.24 -0.09
C PRO A 421 17.40 -2.85 1.35
N LEU A 422 17.71 -3.85 2.18
CA LEU A 422 18.13 -3.64 3.56
C LEU A 422 19.64 -3.30 3.67
N THR A 423 20.37 -3.49 2.58
CA THR A 423 21.74 -3.02 2.42
C THR A 423 21.83 -2.29 1.10
N ALA A 424 22.30 -1.05 1.11
CA ALA A 424 22.57 -0.28 -0.09
C ALA A 424 23.84 0.53 0.07
N GLY A 425 24.55 0.69 -1.03
CA GLY A 425 25.77 1.53 -1.08
C GLY A 425 25.92 2.19 -2.44
N SER A 426 26.57 3.35 -2.43
CA SER A 426 26.93 4.08 -3.64
C SER A 426 28.31 4.70 -3.48
N LEU A 427 29.13 4.56 -4.50
CA LEU A 427 30.40 5.27 -4.62
C LEU A 427 30.36 6.15 -5.87
N GLY A 428 30.76 7.39 -5.75
CA GLY A 428 30.66 8.37 -6.82
C GLY A 428 31.90 9.26 -6.95
N LEU A 429 32.17 9.67 -8.17
CA LEU A 429 33.12 10.73 -8.51
C LEU A 429 32.38 11.84 -9.24
N SER A 430 32.50 13.07 -8.75
CA SER A 430 31.91 14.27 -9.37
C SER A 430 33.03 15.22 -9.80
N PHE A 431 33.17 15.42 -11.11
CA PHE A 431 34.10 16.38 -11.69
C PHE A 431 33.34 17.64 -12.15
N HIS A 432 33.85 18.82 -11.82
CA HIS A 432 33.27 20.10 -12.21
C HIS A 432 34.35 21.15 -12.47
N GLN A 433 34.62 21.45 -13.72
CA GLN A 433 35.60 22.47 -14.11
C GLN A 433 35.30 23.03 -15.53
N GLY A 434 35.43 24.33 -15.71
CA GLY A 434 35.37 24.95 -17.03
C GLY A 434 34.03 24.79 -17.75
N GLY A 435 32.92 24.69 -17.01
CA GLY A 435 31.56 24.41 -17.55
C GLY A 435 31.28 22.94 -17.79
N TRP A 436 32.18 22.01 -17.50
CA TRP A 436 31.99 20.57 -17.57
C TRP A 436 31.52 20.03 -16.22
N PHE A 437 30.50 19.16 -16.24
CA PHE A 437 29.98 18.41 -15.09
C PHE A 437 29.91 16.94 -15.48
N ILE A 438 30.63 16.08 -14.77
CA ILE A 438 30.66 14.64 -15.02
C ILE A 438 30.50 13.93 -13.70
N ASP A 439 29.43 13.13 -13.58
CA ASP A 439 29.16 12.30 -12.40
C ASP A 439 29.20 10.82 -12.80
N LEU A 440 30.04 10.05 -12.12
CA LEU A 440 30.12 8.60 -12.22
C LEU A 440 29.69 7.99 -10.89
N ASN A 441 28.69 7.10 -10.91
CA ASN A 441 28.20 6.45 -9.71
C ASN A 441 28.10 4.93 -9.90
N GLY A 442 28.66 4.18 -8.96
CA GLY A 442 28.47 2.75 -8.82
C GLY A 442 27.54 2.47 -7.64
N ASN A 443 26.46 1.72 -7.85
CA ASN A 443 25.48 1.39 -6.82
C ASN A 443 25.46 -0.10 -6.54
N TYR A 444 25.33 -0.45 -5.27
CA TYR A 444 25.19 -1.82 -4.76
C TYR A 444 23.92 -1.95 -3.93
N TYR A 445 23.16 -3.02 -4.15
CA TYR A 445 21.95 -3.32 -3.40
C TYR A 445 21.94 -4.80 -3.01
N ASP A 446 21.55 -5.10 -1.78
CA ASP A 446 21.50 -6.46 -1.25
C ASP A 446 20.35 -6.61 -0.25
N ARG A 447 20.05 -7.85 0.13
CA ARG A 447 19.00 -8.21 1.06
C ARG A 447 17.63 -7.62 0.67
N ILE A 448 17.24 -7.82 -0.60
CA ILE A 448 15.93 -7.46 -1.14
C ILE A 448 15.01 -8.66 -0.98
N TYR A 449 13.92 -8.48 -0.25
CA TYR A 449 12.94 -9.52 0.01
C TYR A 449 11.66 -9.29 -0.78
N LEU A 450 11.04 -10.38 -1.22
CA LEU A 450 9.72 -10.35 -1.86
C LEU A 450 8.62 -10.37 -0.79
N SER A 451 7.45 -9.84 -1.15
CA SER A 451 6.26 -9.96 -0.30
C SER A 451 5.82 -11.42 -0.22
N TYR A 452 5.34 -11.82 0.93
CA TYR A 452 4.72 -13.12 1.13
C TYR A 452 3.20 -13.05 0.92
N SER A 453 2.59 -14.15 0.50
CA SER A 453 1.14 -14.31 0.58
C SER A 453 0.74 -14.70 2.00
N PRO A 454 -0.10 -13.94 2.69
CA PRO A 454 -0.57 -14.29 4.03
C PRO A 454 -1.20 -15.69 4.09
N TYR A 455 -1.90 -16.10 3.04
CA TYR A 455 -2.60 -17.38 2.97
C TYR A 455 -1.68 -18.59 3.23
N TYR A 456 -0.46 -18.59 2.67
CA TYR A 456 0.51 -19.67 2.88
C TYR A 456 1.20 -19.63 4.25
N ARG A 457 0.82 -18.68 5.11
CA ARG A 457 1.35 -18.53 6.48
C ARG A 457 0.30 -18.76 7.56
N TYR A 458 -0.90 -19.20 7.20
CA TYR A 458 -1.93 -19.51 8.19
C TYR A 458 -1.57 -20.73 9.02
N GLN A 459 -1.76 -20.61 10.33
CA GLN A 459 -1.39 -21.65 11.29
C GLN A 459 -2.17 -22.96 11.07
N THR A 460 -3.47 -22.87 10.81
CA THR A 460 -4.35 -24.04 10.66
C THR A 460 -3.96 -24.93 9.49
N PRO A 461 -3.76 -24.43 8.25
CA PRO A 461 -3.23 -25.25 7.16
C PRO A 461 -1.85 -25.81 7.44
N LEU A 462 -0.94 -25.02 8.00
CA LEU A 462 0.44 -25.45 8.26
C LEU A 462 0.52 -26.58 9.30
N LYS A 463 -0.33 -26.58 10.31
CA LYS A 463 -0.41 -27.68 11.29
C LYS A 463 -0.91 -28.99 10.70
N LYS A 464 -1.64 -28.96 9.58
CA LYS A 464 -2.12 -30.14 8.86
C LYS A 464 -1.08 -30.71 7.90
N GLN A 465 -0.06 -29.96 7.54
CA GLN A 465 1.06 -30.44 6.75
C GLN A 465 1.88 -31.37 7.65
N LYS A 466 2.13 -32.61 7.17
CA LYS A 466 3.11 -33.48 7.85
C LYS A 466 4.46 -32.74 7.79
N SER A 467 5.18 -32.72 8.91
CA SER A 467 6.57 -32.27 8.91
C SER A 467 7.31 -33.14 7.87
N VAL A 468 7.86 -32.48 6.87
CA VAL A 468 8.88 -33.13 6.05
C VAL A 468 10.11 -33.13 6.93
N ASP A 469 10.47 -34.25 7.47
CA ASP A 469 11.74 -34.43 8.16
C ASP A 469 12.86 -34.07 7.18
N ASN A 470 13.65 -33.06 7.54
CA ASN A 470 14.83 -32.64 6.80
C ASN A 470 15.91 -33.73 6.89
#